data_1e846367d14aaad345dd93ccec425776
#
_entry.id   1e846367d14aaad345dd93ccec425776
#
_cell.length_a   1.000
_cell.length_b   1.000
_cell.length_c   1.000
_cell.angle_alpha   90.00
_cell.angle_beta   90.00
_cell.angle_gamma   90.00
#
_symmetry.space_group_name_H-M   'P 1'
#
loop_
_entity.id
_entity.type
_entity.pdbx_description
1 polymer ?
#
loop_
_entity_poly.entity_id
_entity_poly.type
_entity_poly.pdbx_seq_one_letter_code
_entity_poly.pdbx_strand_id
1 'polypeptide(L)'
;MIDSADDLRPAPRGFGAGVAALLVLAACASPGPSAAGTAAASGGNAASSAAPATAQDRALARYATYAGPPVQSFNWLGRFDSWEPLGKDHLLVYTRPNEAYLLRVNGPCDVRFATGPIGITSTNSTVLAGRDSIVVNSGVGGNWQCPIAEIRPVDVGRMRAEARSQSQPPPPQR
;
A
#
# COMPACT_ATOMS: atom_id res chain seq x y z
N MET A 1 24.28 -44.60 17.80
CA MET A 1 23.38 -45.21 18.77
C MET A 1 22.92 -44.16 19.72
N ILE A 2 21.71 -43.68 19.54
CA ILE A 2 20.68 -43.44 20.52
C ILE A 2 19.46 -42.97 19.69
N ASP A 3 18.53 -43.91 19.59
CA ASP A 3 17.12 -43.74 19.21
C ASP A 3 16.43 -42.88 20.24
N SER A 4 15.52 -42.04 19.79
CA SER A 4 14.31 -41.70 20.52
C SER A 4 13.28 -41.11 19.58
N ALA A 5 12.43 -42.02 19.11
CA ALA A 5 11.12 -41.74 18.59
C ALA A 5 10.17 -41.32 19.71
N ASP A 6 9.01 -40.89 19.27
CA ASP A 6 7.77 -40.66 20.02
C ASP A 6 7.59 -39.27 20.65
N ASP A 7 6.71 -38.47 20.09
CA ASP A 7 5.41 -38.22 20.72
C ASP A 7 4.39 -37.61 19.73
N LEU A 8 3.57 -38.48 19.17
CA LEU A 8 2.32 -38.16 18.47
C LEU A 8 1.21 -37.95 19.52
N ARG A 9 0.73 -36.70 19.69
CA ARG A 9 -0.55 -36.49 20.41
C ARG A 9 -1.56 -35.84 19.48
N PRO A 10 -2.72 -36.50 19.26
CA PRO A 10 -3.84 -35.90 18.54
C PRO A 10 -4.68 -35.02 19.47
N ALA A 11 -5.16 -33.89 18.93
CA ALA A 11 -6.05 -32.94 19.59
C ALA A 11 -7.49 -33.48 19.70
N PRO A 12 -8.24 -33.11 20.73
CA PRO A 12 -9.64 -33.48 20.85
C PRO A 12 -10.58 -32.58 20.04
N ARG A 13 -11.49 -33.23 19.34
CA ARG A 13 -12.66 -32.63 18.71
C ARG A 13 -13.65 -32.18 19.79
N GLY A 14 -13.97 -30.89 19.84
CA GLY A 14 -15.09 -30.35 20.61
C GLY A 14 -16.28 -30.06 19.68
N PHE A 15 -17.31 -30.90 19.76
CA PHE A 15 -18.65 -30.66 19.28
C PHE A 15 -19.35 -29.69 20.23
N GLY A 16 -19.96 -28.63 19.69
CA GLY A 16 -20.85 -27.73 20.40
C GLY A 16 -21.99 -27.30 19.49
N ALA A 17 -23.11 -28.05 19.57
CA ALA A 17 -24.40 -27.69 18.98
C ALA A 17 -25.22 -26.87 20.00
N GLY A 18 -26.00 -25.90 19.51
CA GLY A 18 -27.02 -25.15 20.28
C GLY A 18 -27.56 -24.03 19.41
N VAL A 19 -28.60 -24.19 18.74
CA VAL A 19 -30.06 -24.17 18.92
C VAL A 19 -30.67 -22.78 19.22
N ALA A 20 -31.62 -22.45 18.33
CA ALA A 20 -32.88 -21.71 18.47
C ALA A 20 -32.84 -20.18 18.50
N ALA A 21 -33.30 -19.55 17.45
CA ALA A 21 -34.68 -19.08 17.20
C ALA A 21 -35.10 -17.86 18.04
N LEU A 22 -35.47 -16.78 17.35
CA LEU A 22 -36.76 -16.10 17.56
C LEU A 22 -36.97 -15.00 16.50
N LEU A 23 -38.06 -15.18 15.74
CA LEU A 23 -38.72 -14.21 14.90
C LEU A 23 -39.29 -13.07 15.74
N VAL A 24 -39.14 -11.82 15.28
CA VAL A 24 -40.13 -10.76 15.54
C VAL A 24 -40.34 -9.96 14.25
N LEU A 25 -41.51 -10.15 13.65
CA LEU A 25 -42.11 -9.25 12.69
C LEU A 25 -42.62 -7.99 13.41
N ALA A 26 -42.32 -6.82 12.88
CA ALA A 26 -43.13 -5.62 13.09
C ALA A 26 -43.13 -4.79 11.82
N ALA A 27 -44.22 -4.92 11.08
CA ALA A 27 -44.63 -4.03 10.02
C ALA A 27 -45.31 -2.80 10.63
N CYS A 28 -44.88 -1.59 10.24
CA CYS A 28 -45.70 -0.39 10.33
C CYS A 28 -45.52 0.39 9.04
N ALA A 29 -46.51 0.25 8.18
CA ALA A 29 -46.77 1.13 7.07
C ALA A 29 -47.59 2.32 7.57
N SER A 30 -47.17 3.54 7.23
CA SER A 30 -48.04 4.72 7.27
C SER A 30 -47.75 5.57 6.04
N PRO A 31 -48.76 5.84 5.19
CA PRO A 31 -48.66 6.82 4.12
C PRO A 31 -49.14 8.19 4.65
N GLY A 32 -48.34 9.20 4.50
CA GLY A 32 -48.70 10.59 4.75
C GLY A 32 -48.37 11.50 3.55
N PRO A 33 -49.09 12.56 3.29
CA PRO A 33 -49.27 13.14 1.97
C PRO A 33 -48.20 14.16 1.55
N SER A 34 -48.08 14.25 0.22
CA SER A 34 -47.34 15.25 -0.53
C SER A 34 -47.46 16.69 -0.02
N ALA A 35 -46.29 17.31 0.19
CA ALA A 35 -46.15 18.76 0.11
C ALA A 35 -45.02 19.06 -0.88
N ALA A 36 -45.39 19.63 -2.01
CA ALA A 36 -44.49 20.24 -2.97
C ALA A 36 -43.81 21.44 -2.31
N GLY A 37 -42.56 21.26 -1.94
CA GLY A 37 -41.70 22.33 -1.50
C GLY A 37 -40.58 22.53 -2.50
N THR A 38 -40.69 23.59 -3.31
CA THR A 38 -39.61 24.10 -4.15
C THR A 38 -38.48 24.55 -3.24
N ALA A 39 -37.48 23.70 -3.03
CA ALA A 39 -36.27 24.06 -2.33
C ALA A 39 -35.17 24.38 -3.35
N ALA A 40 -34.81 25.66 -3.36
CA ALA A 40 -33.67 26.19 -4.07
C ALA A 40 -32.42 25.36 -3.78
N ALA A 41 -31.75 24.90 -4.85
CA ALA A 41 -30.45 24.29 -4.78
C ALA A 41 -29.43 25.36 -4.32
N SER A 42 -29.23 25.46 -3.03
CA SER A 42 -27.99 26.05 -2.49
C SER A 42 -26.88 25.11 -2.76
N GLY A 43 -26.16 25.37 -3.86
CA GLY A 43 -24.87 24.74 -4.14
C GLY A 43 -23.86 25.10 -3.03
N GLY A 44 -23.93 24.38 -1.93
CA GLY A 44 -22.87 24.38 -0.94
C GLY A 44 -21.64 23.75 -1.57
N ASN A 45 -20.71 24.59 -2.06
CA ASN A 45 -19.32 24.21 -2.25
C ASN A 45 -18.80 23.76 -0.89
N ALA A 46 -18.92 22.48 -0.58
CA ALA A 46 -18.13 21.85 0.45
C ALA A 46 -16.68 21.90 -0.07
N ALA A 47 -16.00 23.01 0.19
CA ALA A 47 -14.56 23.07 0.15
C ALA A 47 -14.08 22.02 1.15
N SER A 48 -13.77 20.84 0.61
CA SER A 48 -13.11 19.78 1.35
C SER A 48 -11.81 20.41 1.86
N SER A 49 -11.76 20.72 3.16
CA SER A 49 -10.54 21.13 3.84
C SER A 49 -9.59 19.95 3.82
N ALA A 50 -8.94 19.73 2.68
CA ALA A 50 -7.88 18.77 2.56
C ALA A 50 -6.79 19.17 3.56
N ALA A 51 -6.47 18.27 4.48
CA ALA A 51 -5.33 18.44 5.37
C ALA A 51 -4.08 18.74 4.52
N PRO A 52 -3.17 19.62 5.00
CA PRO A 52 -1.99 19.98 4.23
C PRO A 52 -1.19 18.71 3.90
N ALA A 53 -0.85 18.55 2.61
CA ALA A 53 -0.09 17.41 2.11
C ALA A 53 1.25 17.29 2.85
N THR A 54 1.55 16.10 3.35
CA THR A 54 2.82 15.83 4.02
C THR A 54 3.99 15.87 3.03
N ALA A 55 5.22 15.90 3.54
CA ALA A 55 6.40 15.79 2.68
C ALA A 55 6.40 14.48 1.86
N GLN A 56 5.94 13.40 2.47
CA GLN A 56 5.81 12.09 1.81
C GLN A 56 4.73 12.09 0.71
N ASP A 57 3.58 12.75 0.94
CA ASP A 57 2.53 12.86 -0.07
C ASP A 57 3.01 13.66 -1.28
N ARG A 58 3.78 14.70 -1.05
CA ARG A 58 4.41 15.49 -2.12
C ARG A 58 5.46 14.70 -2.89
N ALA A 59 6.25 13.88 -2.18
CA ALA A 59 7.21 12.97 -2.80
C ALA A 59 6.49 11.91 -3.64
N LEU A 60 5.41 11.31 -3.12
CA LEU A 60 4.59 10.36 -3.87
C LEU A 60 4.03 10.99 -5.16
N ALA A 61 3.43 12.18 -5.08
CA ALA A 61 2.92 12.89 -6.25
C ALA A 61 4.02 13.13 -7.31
N ARG A 62 5.21 13.50 -6.87
CA ARG A 62 6.37 13.67 -7.75
C ARG A 62 6.77 12.38 -8.45
N TYR A 63 6.94 11.26 -7.71
CA TYR A 63 7.34 9.98 -8.30
C TYR A 63 6.25 9.40 -9.19
N ALA A 64 4.99 9.61 -8.87
CA ALA A 64 3.85 9.16 -9.68
C ALA A 64 3.87 9.75 -11.10
N THR A 65 4.45 10.93 -11.32
CA THR A 65 4.58 11.53 -12.67
C THR A 65 5.58 10.79 -13.57
N TYR A 66 6.50 10.03 -12.97
CA TYR A 66 7.49 9.21 -13.67
C TYR A 66 7.14 7.73 -13.66
N ALA A 67 6.06 7.35 -12.97
CA ALA A 67 5.61 5.97 -12.90
C ALA A 67 4.91 5.55 -14.20
N GLY A 68 5.37 4.45 -14.77
CA GLY A 68 4.75 3.82 -15.93
C GLY A 68 3.45 3.08 -15.58
N PRO A 69 2.85 2.36 -16.52
CA PRO A 69 1.70 1.51 -16.28
C PRO A 69 2.04 0.39 -15.29
N PRO A 70 1.05 -0.15 -14.56
CA PRO A 70 1.25 -1.28 -13.68
C PRO A 70 1.82 -2.50 -14.40
N VAL A 71 2.77 -3.18 -13.76
CA VAL A 71 3.34 -4.45 -14.22
C VAL A 71 3.08 -5.56 -13.23
N GLN A 72 3.09 -6.81 -13.68
CA GLN A 72 2.81 -7.95 -12.83
C GLN A 72 4.00 -8.33 -11.93
N SER A 73 5.21 -8.04 -12.37
CA SER A 73 6.41 -8.48 -11.67
C SER A 73 7.64 -7.66 -12.02
N PHE A 74 8.67 -7.80 -11.18
CA PHE A 74 10.03 -7.36 -11.48
C PHE A 74 11.05 -8.37 -10.95
N ASN A 75 12.28 -8.30 -11.49
CA ASN A 75 13.38 -9.15 -11.02
C ASN A 75 14.04 -8.51 -9.79
N TRP A 76 14.30 -9.34 -8.77
CA TRP A 76 14.97 -8.93 -7.56
C TRP A 76 16.20 -9.79 -7.27
N LEU A 77 17.34 -9.16 -7.09
CA LEU A 77 18.64 -9.84 -6.94
C LEU A 77 19.05 -10.04 -5.46
N GLY A 78 18.07 -10.12 -4.55
CA GLY A 78 18.32 -10.40 -3.14
C GLY A 78 18.59 -9.18 -2.27
N ARG A 79 18.70 -7.97 -2.85
CA ARG A 79 18.89 -6.71 -2.11
C ARG A 79 18.32 -5.53 -2.86
N PHE A 80 17.96 -4.49 -2.13
CA PHE A 80 17.68 -3.17 -2.67
C PHE A 80 18.95 -2.32 -2.64
N ASP A 81 19.12 -1.47 -3.65
CA ASP A 81 20.13 -0.40 -3.64
C ASP A 81 19.74 0.68 -2.62
N SER A 82 18.47 1.07 -2.66
CA SER A 82 17.86 1.98 -1.69
C SER A 82 16.34 1.84 -1.70
N TRP A 83 15.70 2.44 -0.70
CA TRP A 83 14.23 2.52 -0.64
C TRP A 83 13.78 3.76 0.13
N GLU A 84 12.55 4.22 -0.12
CA GLU A 84 11.96 5.40 0.51
C GLU A 84 10.45 5.16 0.73
N PRO A 85 9.91 5.37 1.97
CA PRO A 85 8.48 5.32 2.19
C PRO A 85 7.82 6.60 1.67
N LEU A 86 6.74 6.42 0.90
CA LEU A 86 5.98 7.49 0.28
C LEU A 86 4.52 7.46 0.78
N GLY A 87 4.29 8.02 1.97
CA GLY A 87 2.99 7.94 2.60
C GLY A 87 2.74 6.59 3.30
N LYS A 88 1.47 6.30 3.56
CA LYS A 88 1.06 5.15 4.36
C LYS A 88 1.26 3.81 3.66
N ASP A 89 0.97 3.74 2.38
CA ASP A 89 0.80 2.52 1.60
C ASP A 89 1.68 2.45 0.34
N HIS A 90 2.58 3.43 0.15
CA HIS A 90 3.47 3.46 -0.99
C HIS A 90 4.94 3.40 -0.58
N LEU A 91 5.72 2.71 -1.39
CA LEU A 91 7.15 2.52 -1.18
C LEU A 91 7.87 2.64 -2.53
N LEU A 92 8.87 3.48 -2.59
CA LEU A 92 9.79 3.50 -3.72
C LEU A 92 10.97 2.58 -3.41
N VAL A 93 11.27 1.66 -4.31
CA VAL A 93 12.40 0.74 -4.17
C VAL A 93 13.31 0.84 -5.38
N TYR A 94 14.60 0.93 -5.14
CA TYR A 94 15.63 0.86 -6.18
C TYR A 94 16.24 -0.54 -6.14
N THR A 95 16.06 -1.30 -7.22
CA THR A 95 16.72 -2.60 -7.40
C THR A 95 18.13 -2.42 -7.91
N ARG A 96 18.37 -1.33 -8.63
CA ARG A 96 19.67 -0.85 -9.12
C ARG A 96 19.67 0.69 -9.15
N PRO A 97 20.84 1.34 -9.28
CA PRO A 97 20.92 2.81 -9.30
C PRO A 97 20.03 3.48 -10.36
N ASN A 98 19.75 2.80 -11.47
CA ASN A 98 18.94 3.34 -12.58
C ASN A 98 17.60 2.60 -12.78
N GLU A 99 17.23 1.73 -11.86
CA GLU A 99 16.02 0.92 -11.95
C GLU A 99 15.27 1.02 -10.64
N ALA A 100 14.06 1.57 -10.69
CA ALA A 100 13.22 1.77 -9.54
C ALA A 100 11.76 1.37 -9.81
N TYR A 101 11.08 0.98 -8.75
CA TYR A 101 9.67 0.60 -8.77
C TYR A 101 8.92 1.32 -7.65
N LEU A 102 7.77 1.86 -7.99
CA LEU A 102 6.79 2.36 -7.04
C LEU A 102 5.86 1.19 -6.69
N LEU A 103 5.91 0.76 -5.45
CA LEU A 103 5.08 -0.32 -4.91
C LEU A 103 3.93 0.28 -4.12
N ARG A 104 2.73 -0.23 -4.33
CA ARG A 104 1.60 -0.01 -3.43
C ARG A 104 1.34 -1.27 -2.64
N VAL A 105 1.24 -1.14 -1.33
CA VAL A 105 0.97 -2.25 -0.41
C VAL A 105 -0.44 -2.17 0.14
N ASN A 106 -1.00 -3.33 0.49
CA ASN A 106 -2.31 -3.46 1.10
C ASN A 106 -2.19 -3.89 2.57
N GLY A 107 -3.34 -3.86 3.26
CA GLY A 107 -3.48 -4.40 4.60
C GLY A 107 -3.28 -3.36 5.70
N PRO A 108 -3.14 -3.80 6.94
CA PRO A 108 -2.97 -2.92 8.10
C PRO A 108 -1.57 -2.29 8.17
N CYS A 109 -0.79 -2.39 7.11
CA CYS A 109 0.56 -1.88 7.04
C CYS A 109 0.60 -0.36 6.94
N ASP A 110 1.50 0.23 7.70
CA ASP A 110 1.85 1.64 7.58
C ASP A 110 3.36 1.75 7.36
N VAL A 111 3.75 1.86 6.10
CA VAL A 111 5.18 1.88 5.73
C VAL A 111 5.91 3.15 6.14
N ARG A 112 5.20 4.20 6.59
CA ARG A 112 5.81 5.43 7.11
C ARG A 112 6.72 5.17 8.31
N PHE A 113 6.42 4.13 9.07
CA PHE A 113 7.18 3.73 10.27
C PHE A 113 8.26 2.69 10.00
N ALA A 114 8.50 2.36 8.74
CA ALA A 114 9.62 1.52 8.36
C ALA A 114 10.93 2.29 8.58
N THR A 115 11.68 1.97 9.61
CA THR A 115 12.92 2.67 9.99
C THR A 115 14.16 1.80 9.86
N GLY A 116 13.98 0.49 9.65
CA GLY A 116 15.06 -0.48 9.54
C GLY A 116 15.15 -1.07 8.12
N PRO A 117 16.03 -2.02 7.91
CA PRO A 117 16.12 -2.72 6.64
C PRO A 117 14.79 -3.40 6.31
N ILE A 118 14.34 -3.26 5.07
CA ILE A 118 13.18 -3.96 4.55
C ILE A 118 13.61 -5.21 3.78
N GLY A 119 12.78 -6.24 3.86
CA GLY A 119 12.88 -7.43 3.02
C GLY A 119 11.74 -7.47 2.00
N ILE A 120 11.83 -8.41 1.10
CA ILE A 120 10.75 -8.73 0.16
C ILE A 120 10.69 -10.25 -0.02
N THR A 121 9.48 -10.79 -0.10
CA THR A 121 9.31 -12.17 -0.53
C THR A 121 9.43 -12.25 -2.05
N SER A 122 9.95 -13.35 -2.56
CA SER A 122 10.09 -13.57 -3.99
C SER A 122 10.18 -15.06 -4.32
N THR A 123 9.78 -15.39 -5.52
CA THR A 123 9.93 -16.75 -6.05
C THR A 123 10.89 -16.70 -7.24
N ASN A 124 11.97 -17.47 -7.18
CA ASN A 124 12.99 -17.52 -8.25
C ASN A 124 13.51 -16.11 -8.65
N SER A 125 13.83 -15.28 -7.66
CA SER A 125 14.29 -13.90 -7.87
C SER A 125 13.28 -13.01 -8.63
N THR A 126 12.01 -13.38 -8.63
CA THR A 126 10.93 -12.60 -9.22
C THR A 126 9.93 -12.23 -8.13
N VAL A 127 9.61 -10.95 -8.07
CA VAL A 127 8.57 -10.40 -7.18
C VAL A 127 7.29 -10.21 -7.97
N LEU A 128 6.17 -10.70 -7.45
CA LEU A 128 4.87 -10.65 -8.11
C LEU A 128 3.87 -9.81 -7.32
N ALA A 129 3.17 -8.93 -8.02
CA ALA A 129 2.02 -8.23 -7.46
C ALA A 129 0.91 -9.21 -7.07
N GLY A 130 0.25 -8.97 -5.95
CA GLY A 130 -0.84 -9.82 -5.43
C GLY A 130 -0.38 -11.13 -4.78
N ARG A 131 0.91 -11.46 -4.83
CA ARG A 131 1.45 -12.70 -4.27
C ARG A 131 2.54 -12.45 -3.23
N ASP A 132 3.45 -11.56 -3.55
CA ASP A 132 4.60 -11.27 -2.71
C ASP A 132 4.31 -10.10 -1.75
N SER A 133 5.16 -9.96 -0.74
CA SER A 133 5.00 -8.99 0.35
C SER A 133 6.31 -8.29 0.65
N ILE A 134 6.21 -7.03 1.05
CA ILE A 134 7.31 -6.35 1.72
C ILE A 134 7.33 -6.80 3.18
N VAL A 135 8.51 -7.09 3.69
CA VAL A 135 8.74 -7.43 5.10
C VAL A 135 9.37 -6.21 5.77
N VAL A 136 8.62 -5.60 6.67
CA VAL A 136 9.04 -4.40 7.39
C VAL A 136 9.37 -4.78 8.82
N ASN A 137 10.57 -4.42 9.28
CA ASN A 137 10.93 -4.53 10.68
C ASN A 137 10.44 -3.27 11.42
N SER A 138 9.55 -3.45 12.38
CA SER A 138 8.98 -2.35 13.18
C SER A 138 9.76 -2.06 14.46
N GLY A 139 10.88 -2.74 14.68
CA GLY A 139 11.71 -2.58 15.88
C GLY A 139 11.05 -3.13 17.16
N VAL A 140 9.91 -2.61 17.56
CA VAL A 140 9.22 -2.96 18.82
C VAL A 140 8.14 -4.03 18.66
N GLY A 141 7.63 -4.24 17.45
CA GLY A 141 6.47 -5.10 17.19
C GLY A 141 6.74 -6.34 16.34
N GLY A 142 7.99 -6.64 16.00
CA GLY A 142 8.33 -7.74 15.11
C GLY A 142 8.27 -7.38 13.62
N ASN A 143 8.29 -8.39 12.76
CA ASN A 143 8.24 -8.21 11.32
C ASN A 143 6.80 -8.20 10.82
N TRP A 144 6.42 -7.19 10.05
CA TRP A 144 5.14 -7.11 9.36
C TRP A 144 5.31 -7.50 7.91
N GLN A 145 4.38 -8.32 7.41
CA GLN A 145 4.31 -8.64 5.98
C GLN A 145 3.20 -7.80 5.34
N CYS A 146 3.60 -6.94 4.42
CA CYS A 146 2.73 -6.01 3.70
C CYS A 146 2.55 -6.52 2.27
N PRO A 147 1.39 -7.11 1.91
CA PRO A 147 1.15 -7.62 0.57
C PRO A 147 1.29 -6.53 -0.49
N ILE A 148 2.04 -6.81 -1.55
CA ILE A 148 2.22 -5.90 -2.68
C ILE A 148 0.97 -5.97 -3.55
N ALA A 149 0.22 -4.88 -3.63
CA ALA A 149 -0.99 -4.81 -4.44
C ALA A 149 -0.70 -4.40 -5.89
N GLU A 150 0.30 -3.53 -6.08
CA GLU A 150 0.62 -2.97 -7.38
C GLU A 150 2.10 -2.65 -7.49
N ILE A 151 2.64 -2.83 -8.68
CA ILE A 151 4.03 -2.54 -9.03
C ILE A 151 4.01 -1.63 -10.25
N ARG A 152 4.70 -0.49 -10.20
CA ARG A 152 4.86 0.41 -11.33
C ARG A 152 6.34 0.75 -11.53
N PRO A 153 6.90 0.55 -12.74
CA PRO A 153 8.27 0.97 -13.02
C PRO A 153 8.36 2.50 -13.01
N VAL A 154 9.47 3.04 -12.51
CA VAL A 154 9.72 4.48 -12.47
C VAL A 154 10.83 4.83 -13.44
N ASP A 155 10.59 5.82 -14.33
CA ASP A 155 11.58 6.33 -15.25
C ASP A 155 12.59 7.24 -14.52
N VAL A 156 13.60 6.59 -13.93
CA VAL A 156 14.70 7.26 -13.22
C VAL A 156 15.54 8.14 -14.17
N GLY A 157 15.65 7.73 -15.44
CA GLY A 157 16.38 8.49 -16.46
C GLY A 157 15.76 9.86 -16.71
N ARG A 158 14.46 9.88 -16.98
CA ARG A 158 13.68 11.12 -17.18
C ARG A 158 13.70 11.99 -15.93
N MET A 159 13.46 11.40 -14.78
CA MET A 159 13.49 12.13 -13.50
C MET A 159 14.81 12.85 -13.27
N ARG A 160 15.94 12.17 -13.52
CA ARG A 160 17.28 12.77 -13.36
C ARG A 160 17.60 13.82 -14.45
N ALA A 161 17.11 13.62 -15.67
CA ALA A 161 17.29 14.60 -16.75
C ALA A 161 16.56 15.92 -16.42
N GLU A 162 15.31 15.83 -15.97
CA GLU A 162 14.52 17.00 -15.56
C GLU A 162 15.14 17.72 -14.35
N ALA A 163 15.60 16.97 -13.34
CA ALA A 163 16.29 17.56 -12.20
C ALA A 163 17.56 18.34 -12.59
N ARG A 164 18.34 17.81 -13.53
CA ARG A 164 19.53 18.52 -14.05
C ARG A 164 19.16 19.80 -14.79
N SER A 165 18.11 19.76 -15.62
CA SER A 165 17.63 20.93 -16.35
C SER A 165 17.16 22.05 -15.43
N GLN A 166 16.52 21.70 -14.31
CA GLN A 166 16.07 22.66 -13.30
C GLN A 166 17.23 23.28 -12.49
N SER A 167 18.34 22.55 -12.36
CA SER A 167 19.53 22.99 -11.65
C SER A 167 20.48 23.84 -12.51
N GLN A 168 20.23 23.95 -13.82
CA GLN A 168 21.09 24.69 -14.74
C GLN A 168 20.75 26.18 -14.69
N PRO A 169 21.71 27.08 -14.40
CA PRO A 169 21.43 28.50 -14.42
C PRO A 169 21.00 28.95 -15.80
N PRO A 170 20.13 29.96 -15.92
CA PRO A 170 19.72 30.48 -17.22
C PRO A 170 20.96 30.99 -17.99
N PRO A 171 21.02 30.81 -19.32
CA PRO A 171 22.13 31.30 -20.11
C PRO A 171 22.26 32.83 -19.95
N PRO A 172 23.48 33.38 -19.92
CA PRO A 172 23.70 34.82 -19.80
C PRO A 172 22.98 35.53 -20.94
N GLN A 173 22.08 36.43 -20.61
CA GLN A 173 21.41 37.29 -21.60
C GLN A 173 22.46 38.26 -22.14
N ARG A 174 22.72 38.20 -23.46
CA ARG A 174 23.56 39.15 -24.20
C ARG A 174 22.74 40.36 -24.63
#